data_eb76ed0e67df30f946e5f429418a10f0
#
_entry.id   eb76ed0e67df30f946e5f429418a10f0
#
_cell.length_a   1.000
_cell.length_b   1.000
_cell.length_c   1.000
_cell.angle_alpha   90.00
_cell.angle_beta   90.00
_cell.angle_gamma   90.00
#
_symmetry.space_group_name_H-M   'P 1'
#
loop_
_entity.id
_entity.type
_entity.pdbx_description
1 polymer ?
#
loop_
_entity_poly.entity_id
_entity_poly.type
_entity_poly.pdbx_seq_one_letter_code
_entity_poly.pdbx_strand_id
1 'polypeptide(L)' 'MINYRVENLTELVSQLKNEGVTILDNIETYDYGKFVHIMDAEGNKIELWEPK' A
#
# COMPACT_ATOMS: atom_id res chain seq x y z
N MET A 1 -2.87 -13.51 -0.58
CA MET A 1 -2.56 -12.06 -0.55
C MET A 1 -1.10 -11.85 -0.86
N ILE A 2 -0.79 -10.85 -1.69
CA ILE A 2 0.58 -10.55 -2.11
C ILE A 2 1.14 -9.45 -1.22
N ASN A 3 2.38 -9.60 -0.77
CA ASN A 3 3.07 -8.59 0.03
C ASN A 3 4.22 -8.00 -0.77
N TYR A 4 4.30 -6.68 -0.78
CA TYR A 4 5.42 -5.97 -1.40
C TYR A 4 6.07 -5.05 -0.37
N ARG A 5 7.38 -5.11 -0.30
CA ARG A 5 8.18 -4.20 0.51
C ARG A 5 8.53 -2.97 -0.34
N VAL A 6 8.29 -1.77 0.19
CA VAL A 6 8.56 -0.53 -0.52
C VAL A 6 9.39 0.42 0.34
N GLU A 7 10.08 1.35 -0.29
CA GLU A 7 10.95 2.28 0.43
C GLU A 7 10.24 3.56 0.84
N ASN A 8 9.24 4.00 0.07
CA ASN A 8 8.47 5.20 0.39
C ASN A 8 6.99 4.95 0.15
N LEU A 9 6.34 4.40 1.17
CA LEU A 9 4.95 3.99 1.07
C LEU A 9 4.02 5.17 0.84
N THR A 10 4.24 6.29 1.54
CA THR A 10 3.37 7.46 1.41
C THR A 10 3.35 8.00 -0.02
N GLU A 11 4.51 8.12 -0.63
CA GLU A 11 4.62 8.60 -2.00
C GLU A 11 4.02 7.61 -2.98
N LEU A 12 4.28 6.32 -2.79
CA LEU A 12 3.73 5.27 -3.64
C LEU A 12 2.21 5.27 -3.61
N VAL A 13 1.61 5.35 -2.42
CA VAL A 13 0.15 5.37 -2.28
C VAL A 13 -0.45 6.59 -2.96
N SER A 14 0.19 7.75 -2.82
CA SER A 14 -0.27 8.97 -3.50
C SER A 14 -0.28 8.79 -5.02
N GLN A 15 0.79 8.21 -5.54
CA GLN A 15 0.91 7.94 -6.97
C GLN A 15 -0.14 6.95 -7.46
N LEU A 16 -0.38 5.89 -6.69
CA LEU A 16 -1.39 4.88 -7.03
C LEU A 16 -2.79 5.48 -7.03
N LYS A 17 -3.11 6.38 -6.10
CA LYS A 17 -4.38 7.06 -6.09
C LYS A 17 -4.58 7.89 -7.36
N ASN A 18 -3.54 8.56 -7.81
CA ASN A 18 -3.59 9.35 -9.05
C ASN A 18 -3.83 8.46 -10.27
N GLU A 19 -3.40 7.22 -10.22
CA GLU A 19 -3.58 6.26 -11.30
C GLU A 19 -4.91 5.52 -11.23
N GLY A 20 -5.73 5.81 -10.22
CA GLY A 20 -7.04 5.20 -10.11
C GLY A 20 -7.06 3.85 -9.39
N VAL A 21 -5.98 3.49 -8.73
CA VAL A 21 -5.92 2.24 -7.97
C VAL A 21 -6.78 2.35 -6.72
N THR A 22 -7.53 1.28 -6.42
CA THR A 22 -8.37 1.24 -5.23
C THR A 22 -7.52 1.03 -3.98
N ILE A 23 -7.61 1.97 -3.05
CA ILE A 23 -6.94 1.88 -1.76
C ILE A 23 -7.97 1.39 -0.75
N LEU A 24 -7.72 0.23 -0.15
CA LEU A 24 -8.69 -0.44 0.72
C LEU A 24 -8.74 0.15 2.12
N ASP A 25 -7.63 0.70 2.60
CA ASP A 25 -7.57 1.30 3.92
C ASP A 25 -6.56 2.45 3.94
N ASN A 26 -6.45 3.12 5.08
CA ASN A 26 -5.46 4.18 5.26
C ASN A 26 -4.12 3.59 5.64
N ILE A 27 -3.04 4.34 5.41
CA ILE A 27 -1.72 3.91 5.83
C ILE A 27 -1.70 3.79 7.35
N GLU A 28 -1.35 2.60 7.83
CA GLU A 28 -1.22 2.33 9.25
C GLU A 28 0.24 2.39 9.65
N THR A 29 0.55 3.18 10.66
CA THR A 29 1.93 3.37 11.10
C THR A 29 2.14 2.65 12.42
N TYR A 30 3.19 1.82 12.48
CA TYR A 30 3.58 1.06 13.66
C TYR A 30 5.05 1.35 13.98
N ASP A 31 5.49 0.90 15.15
CA ASP A 31 6.90 1.07 15.56
C ASP A 31 7.89 0.43 14.60
N TYR A 32 7.46 -0.64 13.93
CA TYR A 32 8.32 -1.40 13.01
C TYR A 32 8.08 -1.08 11.54
N GLY A 33 7.13 -0.23 11.21
CA GLY A 33 6.89 0.16 9.83
C GLY A 33 5.49 0.63 9.55
N LYS A 34 5.19 0.78 8.27
CA LYS A 34 3.89 1.24 7.78
C LYS A 34 3.30 0.19 6.86
N PHE A 35 1.97 0.08 6.86
CA PHE A 35 1.24 -0.87 6.03
C PHE A 35 0.04 -0.20 5.37
N VAL A 36 -0.31 -0.67 4.19
CA VAL A 36 -1.55 -0.30 3.52
C VAL A 36 -1.98 -1.45 2.62
N HIS A 37 -3.28 -1.59 2.44
CA HIS A 37 -3.84 -2.60 1.53
C HIS A 37 -4.47 -1.92 0.34
N ILE A 38 -4.22 -2.47 -0.83
CA ILE A 38 -4.80 -1.99 -2.09
C ILE A 38 -5.41 -3.17 -2.82
N MET A 39 -6.20 -2.86 -3.85
CA MET A 39 -6.78 -3.89 -4.72
C MET A 39 -6.37 -3.60 -6.15
N ASP A 40 -5.87 -4.62 -6.85
CA ASP A 40 -5.48 -4.45 -8.24
C ASP A 40 -6.71 -4.49 -9.16
N ALA A 41 -6.47 -4.31 -10.48
CA ALA A 41 -7.55 -4.27 -11.46
C ALA A 41 -8.30 -5.59 -11.59
N GLU A 42 -7.69 -6.69 -11.16
CA GLU A 42 -8.30 -8.01 -11.22
C GLU A 42 -8.99 -8.39 -9.92
N GLY A 43 -9.00 -7.51 -8.94
CA GLY A 43 -9.64 -7.75 -7.66
C GLY A 43 -8.78 -8.48 -6.64
N ASN A 44 -7.48 -8.58 -6.87
CA ASN A 44 -6.57 -9.19 -5.92
C ASN A 44 -6.14 -8.19 -4.85
N LYS A 45 -6.17 -8.62 -3.59
CA LYS A 45 -5.75 -7.79 -2.47
C LYS A 45 -4.23 -7.84 -2.33
N ILE A 46 -3.61 -6.68 -2.24
CA ILE A 46 -2.16 -6.54 -2.14
C ILE A 46 -1.84 -5.75 -0.88
N GLU A 47 -0.89 -6.24 -0.09
CA GLU A 47 -0.38 -5.53 1.06
C GLU A 47 0.95 -4.87 0.69
N LEU A 48 1.03 -3.56 0.92
CA LEU A 48 2.27 -2.81 0.74
C LEU A 48 2.80 -2.45 2.12
N TRP A 49 4.10 -2.58 2.33
CA TRP A 49 4.66 -2.23 3.62
C TRP A 49 6.04 -1.59 3.47
N GLU A 50 6.32 -0.68 4.39
CA GLU A 50 7.59 0.03 4.44
C GLU A 50 8.22 -0.24 5.79
N PRO A 51 9.32 -1.00 5.87
CA PRO A 51 10.00 -1.23 7.14
C PRO A 51 10.64 0.05 7.64
N LYS A 52 10.69 0.16 8.93
CA LYS A 52 11.26 1.33 9.57
C LYS A 52 12.79 1.25 9.62
#